data_7e20cf42dbd635f983655e27cf12eb67
#
_entry.id   7e20cf42dbd635f983655e27cf12eb67
#
_cell.length_a   1.000
_cell.length_b   1.000
_cell.length_c   1.000
_cell.angle_alpha   90.00
_cell.angle_beta   90.00
_cell.angle_gamma   90.00
#
_symmetry.space_group_name_H-M   'P 1'
#
loop_
_entity.id
_entity.type
_entity.pdbx_description
1 polymer ?
#
loop_
_entity_poly.entity_id
_entity_poly.type
_entity_poly.pdbx_seq_one_letter_code
_entity_poly.pdbx_strand_id
1 'polypeptide(L)'
;MFWAVTLAAGLGLVLLATSLGETRPAAKRGNSSVRSALQGYGVLLHDRHFLGLVFIGAFGLSSFFAYLANSSFVLIDHYGLSPRQYSIAFAANAAAFIGVSQFTGRLSARFGLVPVVRVAVTGYAAVMVVLLACNLAGMDQLPLMLALLFVGYGFLGLVVPTTAVLAMM
;
A
#
# COMPACT_ATOMS: atom_id res chain seq x y z
N MET A 1 2.32 13.51 21.67
CA MET A 1 2.45 12.61 20.50
C MET A 1 3.57 13.02 19.56
N PHE A 2 3.69 14.26 19.11
CA PHE A 2 4.73 14.71 18.15
C PHE A 2 6.17 14.43 18.61
N TRP A 3 6.49 14.67 19.89
CA TRP A 3 7.83 14.39 20.44
C TRP A 3 8.25 12.91 20.32
N ALA A 4 7.33 11.97 20.51
CA ALA A 4 7.64 10.55 20.37
C ALA A 4 7.99 10.18 18.92
N VAL A 5 7.26 10.75 17.96
CA VAL A 5 7.53 10.55 16.52
C VAL A 5 8.88 11.17 16.13
N THR A 6 9.18 12.38 16.64
CA THR A 6 10.45 13.07 16.39
C THR A 6 11.63 12.29 16.97
N LEU A 7 11.51 11.79 18.19
CA LEU A 7 12.54 10.97 18.82
C LEU A 7 12.76 9.65 18.08
N ALA A 8 11.69 8.97 17.66
CA ALA A 8 11.79 7.74 16.87
C ALA A 8 12.45 7.98 15.51
N ALA A 9 12.09 9.07 14.83
CA ALA A 9 12.70 9.47 13.58
C ALA A 9 14.19 9.82 13.76
N GLY A 10 14.54 10.56 14.82
CA GLY A 10 15.93 10.88 15.17
C GLY A 10 16.76 9.64 15.46
N LEU A 11 16.23 8.70 16.24
CA LEU A 11 16.86 7.40 16.51
C LEU A 11 17.08 6.61 15.20
N GLY A 12 16.07 6.57 14.33
CA GLY A 12 16.17 5.93 13.02
C GLY A 12 17.30 6.54 12.17
N LEU A 13 17.41 7.86 12.18
CA LEU A 13 18.44 8.59 11.43
C LEU A 13 19.84 8.33 11.97
N VAL A 14 20.01 8.28 13.29
CA VAL A 14 21.28 7.93 13.95
C VAL A 14 21.66 6.49 13.63
N LEU A 15 20.73 5.53 13.75
CA LEU A 15 20.98 4.13 13.39
C LEU A 15 21.40 3.99 11.92
N LEU A 16 20.73 4.70 11.02
CA LEU A 16 21.05 4.70 9.60
C LEU A 16 22.47 5.26 9.33
N ALA A 17 22.81 6.37 9.97
CA ALA A 17 24.12 6.99 9.81
C ALA A 17 25.28 6.17 10.40
N THR A 18 25.03 5.41 11.48
CA THR A 18 26.07 4.63 12.17
C THR A 18 26.18 3.18 11.71
N SER A 19 25.07 2.57 11.25
CA SER A 19 25.04 1.14 10.94
C SER A 19 25.06 0.83 9.43
N LEU A 20 24.67 1.78 8.57
CA LEU A 20 24.71 1.62 7.12
C LEU A 20 25.93 2.33 6.55
N GLY A 21 26.96 1.56 6.21
CA GLY A 21 28.05 2.03 5.35
C GLY A 21 27.52 2.34 3.94
N GLU A 22 28.24 3.17 3.22
CA GLU A 22 27.95 3.51 1.82
C GLU A 22 27.93 2.25 0.95
N THR A 23 26.77 1.87 0.45
CA THR A 23 26.58 0.64 -0.35
C THR A 23 26.93 0.82 -1.82
N ARG A 24 27.05 2.06 -2.32
CA ARG A 24 27.35 2.33 -3.71
C ARG A 24 28.85 2.60 -3.92
N PRO A 25 29.59 1.71 -4.63
CA PRO A 25 31.02 1.92 -4.92
C PRO A 25 31.26 3.26 -5.59
N ALA A 26 32.34 3.96 -5.20
CA ALA A 26 32.69 5.27 -5.74
C ALA A 26 32.81 5.27 -7.28
N ALA A 27 33.29 4.17 -7.87
CA ALA A 27 33.39 3.98 -9.32
C ALA A 27 32.04 3.94 -10.06
N LYS A 28 30.94 3.65 -9.37
CA LYS A 28 29.58 3.65 -9.94
C LYS A 28 28.78 4.92 -9.63
N ARG A 29 29.41 5.90 -8.98
CA ARG A 29 28.83 7.23 -8.77
C ARG A 29 29.02 8.05 -10.04
N GLY A 30 28.21 7.81 -11.06
CA GLY A 30 28.21 8.64 -12.27
C GLY A 30 27.80 10.09 -11.92
N ASN A 31 28.23 11.05 -12.76
CA ASN A 31 27.81 12.45 -12.66
C ASN A 31 26.28 12.52 -12.75
N SER A 32 25.62 12.58 -11.58
CA SER A 32 24.17 12.82 -11.51
C SER A 32 23.89 14.29 -11.83
N SER A 33 23.72 14.61 -13.11
CA SER A 33 23.24 15.92 -13.51
C SER A 33 21.71 15.94 -13.53
N VAL A 34 21.12 17.11 -13.27
CA VAL A 34 19.67 17.33 -13.39
C VAL A 34 19.18 16.92 -14.78
N ARG A 35 19.98 17.17 -15.82
CA ARG A 35 19.66 16.77 -17.20
C ARG A 35 19.60 15.25 -17.36
N SER A 36 20.50 14.51 -16.76
CA SER A 36 20.48 13.03 -16.77
C SER A 36 19.27 12.47 -16.04
N ALA A 37 18.89 13.08 -14.92
CA ALA A 37 17.68 12.71 -14.19
C ALA A 37 16.41 12.96 -15.02
N LEU A 38 16.29 14.12 -15.66
CA LEU A 38 15.15 14.46 -16.55
C LEU A 38 15.07 13.52 -17.75
N GLN A 39 16.18 13.14 -18.35
CA GLN A 39 16.22 12.14 -19.41
C GLN A 39 15.75 10.77 -18.92
N GLY A 40 16.19 10.35 -17.72
CA GLY A 40 15.71 9.11 -17.10
C GLY A 40 14.20 9.13 -16.85
N TYR A 41 13.63 10.22 -16.36
CA TYR A 41 12.18 10.37 -16.22
C TYR A 41 11.46 10.31 -17.57
N GLY A 42 12.03 10.91 -18.62
CA GLY A 42 11.49 10.81 -19.97
C GLY A 42 11.38 9.37 -20.46
N VAL A 43 12.39 8.55 -20.24
CA VAL A 43 12.38 7.13 -20.59
C VAL A 43 11.29 6.37 -19.80
N LEU A 44 11.22 6.58 -18.49
CA LEU A 44 10.22 5.92 -17.64
C LEU A 44 8.78 6.31 -17.98
N LEU A 45 8.54 7.55 -18.36
CA LEU A 45 7.22 8.03 -18.76
C LEU A 45 6.77 7.50 -20.15
N HIS A 46 7.67 6.96 -20.95
CA HIS A 46 7.34 6.30 -22.22
C HIS A 46 7.20 4.77 -22.07
N ASP A 47 7.61 4.21 -20.95
CA ASP A 47 7.45 2.80 -20.65
C ASP A 47 6.03 2.51 -20.14
N ARG A 48 5.22 1.91 -21.00
CA ARG A 48 3.82 1.54 -20.67
C ARG A 48 3.72 0.52 -19.54
N HIS A 49 4.70 -0.36 -19.41
CA HIS A 49 4.71 -1.36 -18.34
C HIS A 49 4.96 -0.69 -17.00
N PHE A 50 5.97 0.19 -16.94
CA PHE A 50 6.27 0.99 -15.76
C PHE A 50 5.08 1.86 -15.35
N LEU A 51 4.48 2.59 -16.29
CA LEU A 51 3.31 3.43 -16.02
C LEU A 51 2.13 2.61 -15.50
N GLY A 52 1.86 1.44 -16.07
CA GLY A 52 0.81 0.55 -15.60
C GLY A 52 1.00 0.16 -14.13
N LEU A 53 2.22 -0.20 -13.73
CA LEU A 53 2.55 -0.54 -12.34
C LEU A 53 2.44 0.66 -11.41
N VAL A 54 2.90 1.83 -11.84
CA VAL A 54 2.78 3.09 -11.09
C VAL A 54 1.32 3.44 -10.85
N PHE A 55 0.46 3.35 -11.87
CA PHE A 55 -0.97 3.61 -11.72
C PHE A 55 -1.64 2.61 -10.79
N ILE A 56 -1.33 1.31 -10.89
CA ILE A 56 -1.85 0.31 -9.96
C ILE A 56 -1.47 0.65 -8.52
N GLY A 57 -0.21 0.97 -8.26
CA GLY A 57 0.26 1.37 -6.93
C GLY A 57 -0.39 2.67 -6.45
N ALA A 58 -0.50 3.67 -7.31
CA ALA A 58 -1.09 4.97 -7.01
C ALA A 58 -2.59 4.85 -6.68
N PHE A 59 -3.37 4.10 -7.46
CA PHE A 59 -4.79 3.86 -7.17
C PHE A 59 -4.99 3.05 -5.88
N GLY A 60 -4.13 2.05 -5.62
CA GLY A 60 -4.15 1.31 -4.37
C GLY A 60 -3.92 2.21 -3.16
N LEU A 61 -2.89 3.05 -3.21
CA LEU A 61 -2.60 4.04 -2.16
C LEU A 61 -3.69 5.10 -2.02
N SER A 62 -4.22 5.61 -3.13
CA SER A 62 -5.33 6.57 -3.11
C SER A 62 -6.57 5.99 -2.43
N SER A 63 -6.89 4.72 -2.69
CA SER A 63 -7.99 4.03 -2.02
C SER A 63 -7.74 3.87 -0.52
N PHE A 64 -6.50 3.57 -0.12
CA PHE A 64 -6.11 3.53 1.28
C PHE A 64 -6.29 4.89 1.97
N PHE A 65 -5.82 5.98 1.35
CA PHE A 65 -6.00 7.32 1.91
C PHE A 65 -7.47 7.77 1.92
N ALA A 66 -8.26 7.39 0.91
CA ALA A 66 -9.70 7.65 0.92
C ALA A 66 -10.39 6.96 2.10
N TYR A 67 -10.04 5.72 2.40
CA TYR A 67 -10.52 5.03 3.61
C TYR A 67 -10.07 5.75 4.89
N LEU A 68 -8.78 6.09 5.02
CA LEU A 68 -8.26 6.80 6.19
C LEU A 68 -9.03 8.10 6.47
N ALA A 69 -9.30 8.87 5.42
CA ALA A 69 -9.99 10.16 5.54
C ALA A 69 -11.48 10.03 5.91
N ASN A 70 -12.15 8.97 5.43
CA ASN A 70 -13.60 8.85 5.54
C ASN A 70 -14.05 7.78 6.55
N SER A 71 -13.16 6.91 7.02
CA SER A 71 -13.53 5.74 7.84
C SER A 71 -14.21 6.11 9.16
N SER A 72 -13.76 7.18 9.83
CA SER A 72 -14.37 7.64 11.08
C SER A 72 -15.79 8.16 10.83
N PHE A 73 -16.00 8.95 9.77
CA PHE A 73 -17.31 9.45 9.40
C PHE A 73 -18.27 8.30 9.08
N VAL A 74 -17.85 7.36 8.26
CA VAL A 74 -18.71 6.22 7.88
C VAL A 74 -18.99 5.31 9.07
N LEU A 75 -17.96 4.91 9.82
CA LEU A 75 -18.13 3.92 10.89
C LEU A 75 -18.77 4.50 12.15
N ILE A 76 -18.48 5.74 12.50
CA ILE A 76 -19.03 6.36 13.72
C ILE A 76 -20.35 7.07 13.41
N ASP A 77 -20.41 7.94 12.40
CA ASP A 77 -21.59 8.79 12.18
C ASP A 77 -22.70 8.05 11.45
N HIS A 78 -22.37 7.20 10.46
CA HIS A 78 -23.37 6.43 9.71
C HIS A 78 -23.77 5.13 10.42
N TYR A 79 -22.81 4.30 10.86
CA TYR A 79 -23.10 3.02 11.52
C TYR A 79 -23.21 3.11 13.05
N GLY A 80 -22.96 4.27 13.66
CA GLY A 80 -23.12 4.47 15.10
C GLY A 80 -22.12 3.74 15.97
N LEU A 81 -20.93 3.39 15.46
CA LEU A 81 -19.92 2.72 16.27
C LEU A 81 -19.36 3.67 17.35
N SER A 82 -19.17 3.11 18.54
CA SER A 82 -18.39 3.83 19.55
C SER A 82 -16.93 4.00 19.11
N PRO A 83 -16.20 5.00 19.64
CA PRO A 83 -14.77 5.20 19.33
C PRO A 83 -13.91 3.95 19.56
N ARG A 84 -14.28 3.13 20.56
CA ARG A 84 -13.61 1.86 20.85
C ARG A 84 -13.85 0.82 19.76
N GLN A 85 -15.09 0.67 19.31
CA GLN A 85 -15.43 -0.26 18.23
C GLN A 85 -14.80 0.16 16.91
N TYR A 86 -14.80 1.46 16.60
CA TYR A 86 -14.07 2.02 15.46
C TYR A 86 -12.59 1.65 15.51
N SER A 87 -11.93 1.86 16.64
CA SER A 87 -10.50 1.54 16.80
C SER A 87 -10.20 0.06 16.56
N ILE A 88 -11.09 -0.84 17.02
CA ILE A 88 -10.94 -2.29 16.78
C ILE A 88 -11.13 -2.62 15.30
N ALA A 89 -12.14 -2.09 14.64
CA ALA A 89 -12.40 -2.31 13.22
C ALA A 89 -11.24 -1.78 12.36
N PHE A 90 -10.73 -0.60 12.69
CA PHE A 90 -9.57 0.00 12.03
C PHE A 90 -8.30 -0.84 12.23
N ALA A 91 -8.04 -1.29 13.45
CA ALA A 91 -6.91 -2.14 13.78
C ALA A 91 -6.97 -3.50 13.05
N ALA A 92 -8.17 -4.08 12.89
CA ALA A 92 -8.37 -5.31 12.13
C ALA A 92 -7.95 -5.14 10.65
N ASN A 93 -8.39 -4.06 10.01
CA ASN A 93 -7.99 -3.75 8.63
C ASN A 93 -6.48 -3.51 8.50
N ALA A 94 -5.87 -2.80 9.44
CA ALA A 94 -4.42 -2.60 9.49
C ALA A 94 -3.68 -3.94 9.68
N ALA A 95 -4.19 -4.83 10.54
CA ALA A 95 -3.63 -6.16 10.75
C ALA A 95 -3.73 -7.03 9.50
N ALA A 96 -4.82 -6.96 8.73
CA ALA A 96 -4.95 -7.65 7.46
C ALA A 96 -3.91 -7.15 6.46
N PHE A 97 -3.78 -5.83 6.29
CA PHE A 97 -2.81 -5.21 5.39
C PHE A 97 -1.37 -5.59 5.75
N ILE A 98 -0.96 -5.35 7.00
CA ILE A 98 0.40 -5.62 7.48
C ILE A 98 0.66 -7.13 7.51
N GLY A 99 -0.27 -7.94 8.02
CA GLY A 99 -0.11 -9.38 8.15
C GLY A 99 0.12 -10.05 6.80
N VAL A 100 -0.72 -9.73 5.81
CA VAL A 100 -0.58 -10.32 4.47
C VAL A 100 0.66 -9.79 3.75
N SER A 101 1.05 -8.53 3.94
CA SER A 101 2.27 -7.97 3.34
C SER A 101 3.55 -8.72 3.75
N GLN A 102 3.60 -9.32 4.96
CA GLN A 102 4.74 -10.12 5.42
C GLN A 102 4.94 -11.39 4.58
N PHE A 103 3.89 -11.89 3.94
CA PHE A 103 3.99 -13.08 3.09
C PHE A 103 4.40 -12.79 1.65
N THR A 104 4.51 -11.52 1.28
CA THR A 104 4.86 -11.09 -0.09
C THR A 104 6.13 -11.76 -0.59
N GLY A 105 7.20 -11.77 0.21
CA GLY A 105 8.48 -12.37 -0.17
C GLY A 105 8.36 -13.90 -0.43
N ARG A 106 7.65 -14.61 0.45
CA ARG A 106 7.45 -16.07 0.31
C ARG A 106 6.57 -16.40 -0.90
N LEU A 107 5.50 -15.66 -1.11
CA LEU A 107 4.59 -15.85 -2.24
C LEU A 107 5.31 -15.55 -3.56
N SER A 108 6.06 -14.46 -3.63
CA SER A 108 6.83 -14.09 -4.83
C SER A 108 7.95 -15.09 -5.14
N ALA A 109 8.61 -15.64 -4.12
CA ALA A 109 9.62 -16.68 -4.30
C ALA A 109 9.02 -18.00 -4.81
N ARG A 110 7.80 -18.36 -4.38
CA ARG A 110 7.15 -19.61 -4.74
C ARG A 110 6.42 -19.58 -6.07
N PHE A 111 5.71 -18.49 -6.36
CA PHE A 111 4.82 -18.39 -7.51
C PHE A 111 5.30 -17.39 -8.59
N GLY A 112 6.37 -16.66 -8.28
CA GLY A 112 6.81 -15.54 -9.14
C GLY A 112 6.07 -14.24 -8.82
N LEU A 113 6.72 -13.11 -9.13
CA LEU A 113 6.22 -11.78 -8.77
C LEU A 113 5.00 -11.38 -9.59
N VAL A 114 5.02 -11.64 -10.92
CA VAL A 114 3.94 -11.25 -11.83
C VAL A 114 2.60 -11.94 -11.51
N PRO A 115 2.53 -13.27 -11.30
CA PRO A 115 1.28 -13.92 -10.88
C PRO A 115 0.75 -13.39 -9.55
N VAL A 116 1.62 -13.13 -8.57
CA VAL A 116 1.21 -12.58 -7.27
C VAL A 116 0.59 -11.19 -7.43
N VAL A 117 1.20 -10.31 -8.24
CA VAL A 117 0.64 -8.98 -8.55
C VAL A 117 -0.73 -9.11 -9.22
N ARG A 118 -0.86 -9.99 -10.21
CA ARG A 118 -2.16 -10.19 -10.91
C ARG A 118 -3.25 -10.62 -9.95
N VAL A 119 -3.00 -11.64 -9.14
CA VAL A 119 -3.98 -12.13 -8.17
C VAL A 119 -4.31 -11.05 -7.13
N ALA A 120 -3.31 -10.32 -6.65
CA ALA A 120 -3.52 -9.27 -5.67
C ALA A 120 -4.39 -8.13 -6.22
N VAL A 121 -4.08 -7.64 -7.43
CA VAL A 121 -4.81 -6.54 -8.07
C VAL A 121 -6.24 -6.96 -8.44
N THR A 122 -6.39 -8.13 -9.07
CA THR A 122 -7.72 -8.63 -9.46
C THR A 122 -8.58 -8.96 -8.24
N GLY A 123 -8.01 -9.55 -7.20
CA GLY A 123 -8.69 -9.83 -5.94
C GLY A 123 -9.13 -8.55 -5.24
N TYR A 124 -8.25 -7.55 -5.15
CA TYR A 124 -8.59 -6.25 -4.60
C TYR A 124 -9.72 -5.57 -5.38
N ALA A 125 -9.60 -5.50 -6.71
CA ALA A 125 -10.61 -4.91 -7.57
C ALA A 125 -11.96 -5.63 -7.45
N ALA A 126 -11.97 -6.96 -7.44
CA ALA A 126 -13.18 -7.74 -7.27
C ALA A 126 -13.89 -7.44 -5.94
N VAL A 127 -13.15 -7.40 -4.84
CA VAL A 127 -13.69 -7.05 -3.52
C VAL A 127 -14.27 -5.65 -3.51
N MET A 128 -13.60 -4.66 -4.11
CA MET A 128 -14.11 -3.29 -4.17
C MET A 128 -15.36 -3.18 -5.05
N VAL A 129 -15.43 -3.92 -6.16
CA VAL A 129 -16.63 -3.99 -7.00
C VAL A 129 -17.80 -4.65 -6.24
N VAL A 130 -17.54 -5.74 -5.50
CA VAL A 130 -18.56 -6.39 -4.67
C VAL A 130 -19.05 -5.44 -3.58
N LEU A 131 -18.14 -4.72 -2.92
CA LEU A 131 -18.50 -3.72 -1.91
C LEU A 131 -19.41 -2.62 -2.49
N LEU A 132 -19.06 -2.11 -3.67
CA LEU A 132 -19.86 -1.13 -4.39
C LEU A 132 -21.22 -1.70 -4.77
N ALA A 133 -21.28 -2.91 -5.31
CA ALA A 133 -22.52 -3.56 -5.72
C ALA A 133 -23.46 -3.81 -4.53
N CYS A 134 -22.92 -4.26 -3.39
CA CYS A 134 -23.69 -4.44 -2.15
C CYS A 134 -24.28 -3.10 -1.67
N ASN A 135 -23.49 -2.04 -1.71
CA ASN A 135 -23.95 -0.72 -1.32
C ASN A 135 -25.07 -0.19 -2.25
N LEU A 136 -24.89 -0.32 -3.57
CA LEU A 136 -25.91 0.08 -4.56
C LEU A 136 -27.19 -0.78 -4.46
N ALA A 137 -27.07 -2.03 -4.04
CA ALA A 137 -28.23 -2.92 -3.80
C ALA A 137 -28.96 -2.63 -2.48
N GLY A 138 -28.50 -1.65 -1.70
CA GLY A 138 -29.08 -1.33 -0.39
C GLY A 138 -28.75 -2.34 0.71
N MET A 139 -27.74 -3.20 0.48
CA MET A 139 -27.25 -4.16 1.47
C MET A 139 -26.24 -3.46 2.42
N ASP A 140 -26.74 -2.46 3.13
CA ASP A 140 -25.92 -1.64 4.03
C ASP A 140 -25.80 -2.30 5.41
N GLN A 141 -25.03 -3.42 5.45
CA GLN A 141 -24.79 -4.17 6.66
C GLN A 141 -23.33 -3.99 7.11
N LEU A 142 -23.15 -3.45 8.31
CA LEU A 142 -21.83 -3.23 8.92
C LEU A 142 -20.92 -4.49 8.89
N PRO A 143 -21.37 -5.71 9.29
CA PRO A 143 -20.49 -6.87 9.28
C PRO A 143 -20.01 -7.24 7.87
N LEU A 144 -20.87 -7.11 6.86
CA LEU A 144 -20.52 -7.38 5.47
C LEU A 144 -19.46 -6.38 4.98
N MET A 145 -19.68 -5.10 5.25
CA MET A 145 -18.72 -4.07 4.87
C MET A 145 -17.36 -4.28 5.54
N LEU A 146 -17.32 -4.55 6.84
CA LEU A 146 -16.08 -4.81 7.56
C LEU A 146 -15.35 -6.05 7.04
N ALA A 147 -16.08 -7.14 6.73
CA ALA A 147 -15.50 -8.35 6.17
C ALA A 147 -14.89 -8.10 4.78
N LEU A 148 -15.61 -7.40 3.90
CA LEU A 148 -15.11 -7.05 2.58
C LEU A 148 -13.91 -6.12 2.66
N LEU A 149 -13.91 -5.12 3.53
CA LEU A 149 -12.76 -4.24 3.76
C LEU A 149 -11.56 -5.04 4.27
N PHE A 150 -11.75 -5.93 5.24
CA PHE A 150 -10.68 -6.78 5.78
C PHE A 150 -10.01 -7.62 4.68
N VAL A 151 -10.80 -8.27 3.82
CA VAL A 151 -10.28 -9.05 2.70
C VAL A 151 -9.61 -8.15 1.66
N GLY A 152 -10.22 -7.01 1.33
CA GLY A 152 -9.67 -6.03 0.40
C GLY A 152 -8.32 -5.49 0.88
N TYR A 153 -8.21 -5.13 2.15
CA TYR A 153 -6.94 -4.67 2.73
C TYR A 153 -5.86 -5.76 2.78
N GLY A 154 -6.25 -7.02 2.93
CA GLY A 154 -5.35 -8.16 2.76
C GLY A 154 -4.73 -8.19 1.35
N PHE A 155 -5.56 -8.07 0.31
CA PHE A 155 -5.05 -7.99 -1.07
C PHE A 155 -4.20 -6.73 -1.30
N LEU A 156 -4.60 -5.58 -0.78
CA LEU A 156 -3.85 -4.34 -0.90
C LEU A 156 -2.47 -4.44 -0.27
N GLY A 157 -2.34 -5.19 0.83
CA GLY A 157 -1.07 -5.50 1.48
C GLY A 157 -0.10 -6.27 0.59
N LEU A 158 -0.59 -7.00 -0.43
CA LEU A 158 0.24 -7.60 -1.47
C LEU A 158 0.53 -6.63 -2.63
N VAL A 159 -0.46 -5.83 -3.04
CA VAL A 159 -0.35 -4.94 -4.20
C VAL A 159 0.80 -3.95 -4.04
N VAL A 160 0.85 -3.23 -2.91
CA VAL A 160 1.79 -2.13 -2.71
C VAL A 160 3.26 -2.58 -2.80
N PRO A 161 3.72 -3.59 -2.02
CA PRO A 161 5.12 -3.98 -2.07
C PRO A 161 5.48 -4.70 -3.38
N THR A 162 4.57 -5.49 -3.96
CA THR A 162 4.87 -6.25 -5.18
C THR A 162 4.96 -5.36 -6.41
N THR A 163 4.09 -4.36 -6.55
CA THR A 163 4.15 -3.39 -7.65
C THR A 163 5.40 -2.53 -7.57
N ALA A 164 5.82 -2.12 -6.35
CA ALA A 164 7.05 -1.36 -6.16
C ALA A 164 8.30 -2.17 -6.60
N VAL A 165 8.39 -3.45 -6.21
CA VAL A 165 9.51 -4.31 -6.61
C VAL A 165 9.49 -4.56 -8.12
N LEU A 166 8.33 -4.85 -8.70
CA LEU A 166 8.21 -5.12 -10.14
C LEU A 166 8.53 -3.89 -11.00
N ALA A 167 8.26 -2.68 -10.50
CA ALA A 167 8.60 -1.43 -11.19
C ALA A 167 10.11 -1.11 -11.17
N MET A 168 10.90 -1.78 -10.32
CA MET A 168 12.36 -1.60 -10.22
C MET A 168 13.14 -2.64 -11.06
N MET A 169 12.45 -3.63 -11.64
CA MET A 169 13.05 -4.68 -12.47
C MET A 169 13.04 -4.31 -13.95
#